data_a4768d9d3a92f8db961b92db4c7cb699
#
_entry.id   a4768d9d3a92f8db961b92db4c7cb699
#
_cell.length_a   1.000
_cell.length_b   1.000
_cell.length_c   1.000
_cell.angle_alpha   90.00
_cell.angle_beta   90.00
_cell.angle_gamma   90.00
#
_symmetry.space_group_name_H-M   'P 1'
#
loop_
_entity.id
_entity.type
_entity.pdbx_description
1 polymer ?
#
loop_
_entity_poly.entity_id
_entity_poly.type
_entity_poly.pdbx_seq_one_letter_code
_entity_poly.pdbx_strand_id
1 'polypeptide(L)'
;HQDVGEICLDYQKKDQRIVYKKIEKNLGISGNTNVCFSMATGNFIGLFDHDDVMHPSLLFECVKTVCEKDADYVYTDEATFTSPNLDDLIVLHFKPDYSPDNLRANNYICHFSMFDADLLKKTGLFRSEYDGSQDHDMILRLTEEAKNVQHIPKILYYWRSHPQSVAADIGAKTYAIDAAKRAVHDHMRDYYGIEVEVESTRAFPTIFQIKYPITGTPLVSIVIPNK
;
A
#
# COMPACT_ATOMS: atom_id res chain seq x y z
N HIS A 1 -28.16 -15.94 2.94
CA HIS A 1 -26.93 -15.20 3.27
C HIS A 1 -27.33 -14.00 4.10
N GLN A 2 -26.71 -13.83 5.26
CA GLN A 2 -26.90 -12.64 6.09
C GLN A 2 -26.30 -11.43 5.33
N ASP A 3 -27.03 -10.31 5.28
CA ASP A 3 -26.54 -9.09 4.64
C ASP A 3 -25.31 -8.57 5.41
N VAL A 4 -24.24 -8.22 4.69
CA VAL A 4 -23.01 -7.66 5.27
C VAL A 4 -23.33 -6.44 6.15
N GLY A 5 -24.29 -5.61 5.73
CA GLY A 5 -24.75 -4.46 6.52
C GLY A 5 -25.34 -4.85 7.87
N GLU A 6 -26.14 -5.94 7.94
CA GLU A 6 -26.68 -6.44 9.19
C GLU A 6 -25.57 -6.93 10.14
N ILE A 7 -24.55 -7.62 9.60
CA ILE A 7 -23.38 -8.06 10.36
C ILE A 7 -22.66 -6.85 10.97
N CYS A 8 -22.38 -5.83 10.16
CA CYS A 8 -21.70 -4.62 10.60
C CYS A 8 -22.49 -3.89 11.70
N LEU A 9 -23.82 -3.76 11.54
CA LEU A 9 -24.69 -3.15 12.53
C LEU A 9 -24.74 -3.93 13.84
N ASP A 10 -24.70 -5.26 13.79
CA ASP A 10 -24.67 -6.09 14.99
C ASP A 10 -23.34 -5.97 15.76
N TYR A 11 -22.22 -5.84 15.04
CA TYR A 11 -20.96 -5.57 15.69
C TYR A 11 -20.87 -4.15 16.26
N GLN A 12 -21.42 -3.15 15.57
CA GLN A 12 -21.48 -1.78 16.09
C GLN A 12 -22.30 -1.68 17.39
N LYS A 13 -23.35 -2.49 17.57
CA LYS A 13 -24.10 -2.57 18.83
C LYS A 13 -23.26 -3.15 19.98
N LYS A 14 -22.33 -4.06 19.67
CA LYS A 14 -21.48 -4.73 20.66
C LYS A 14 -20.25 -3.87 21.03
N ASP A 15 -19.75 -3.07 20.10
CA ASP A 15 -18.56 -2.24 20.30
C ASP A 15 -18.76 -0.87 19.62
N GLN A 16 -18.85 0.19 20.43
CA GLN A 16 -19.09 1.56 19.96
C GLN A 16 -17.92 2.15 19.16
N ARG A 17 -16.74 1.51 19.17
CA ARG A 17 -15.62 1.90 18.33
C ARG A 17 -15.83 1.52 16.86
N ILE A 18 -16.74 0.57 16.59
CA ILE A 18 -17.09 0.16 15.24
C ILE A 18 -18.10 1.15 14.68
N VAL A 19 -17.73 1.83 13.60
CA VAL A 19 -18.59 2.80 12.92
C VAL A 19 -18.90 2.27 11.52
N TYR A 20 -20.19 1.98 11.28
CA TYR A 20 -20.69 1.52 9.99
C TYR A 20 -21.49 2.60 9.28
N LYS A 21 -21.21 2.79 7.98
CA LYS A 21 -21.99 3.69 7.12
C LYS A 21 -22.33 2.98 5.80
N LYS A 22 -23.59 2.83 5.53
CA LYS A 22 -24.08 2.40 4.22
C LYS A 22 -24.07 3.60 3.27
N ILE A 23 -23.42 3.44 2.12
CA ILE A 23 -23.47 4.43 1.03
C ILE A 23 -24.50 4.01 0.00
N GLU A 24 -25.25 4.99 -0.53
CA GLU A 24 -26.37 4.72 -1.45
C GLU A 24 -25.88 4.30 -2.84
N LYS A 25 -24.75 4.83 -3.28
CA LYS A 25 -24.17 4.55 -4.58
C LYS A 25 -22.72 4.09 -4.43
N ASN A 26 -22.38 2.99 -5.09
CA ASN A 26 -20.98 2.55 -5.16
C ASN A 26 -20.12 3.61 -5.88
N LEU A 27 -19.12 4.14 -5.17
CA LEU A 27 -18.23 5.21 -5.63
C LEU A 27 -16.89 4.67 -6.19
N GLY A 28 -16.76 3.35 -6.37
CA GLY A 28 -15.50 2.70 -6.72
C GLY A 28 -14.59 2.53 -5.49
N ILE A 29 -13.43 1.90 -5.70
CA ILE A 29 -12.54 1.57 -4.59
C ILE A 29 -12.03 2.83 -3.88
N SER A 30 -11.50 3.80 -4.63
CA SER A 30 -11.02 5.08 -4.08
C SER A 30 -12.14 5.87 -3.39
N GLY A 31 -13.30 6.01 -4.03
CA GLY A 31 -14.39 6.78 -3.49
C GLY A 31 -14.98 6.18 -2.20
N ASN A 32 -15.14 4.86 -2.14
CA ASN A 32 -15.63 4.18 -0.95
C ASN A 32 -14.63 4.32 0.21
N THR A 33 -13.34 4.13 -0.05
CA THR A 33 -12.29 4.30 0.98
C THR A 33 -12.19 5.75 1.46
N ASN A 34 -12.37 6.72 0.57
CA ASN A 34 -12.40 8.14 0.95
C ASN A 34 -13.57 8.47 1.90
N VAL A 35 -14.71 7.79 1.77
CA VAL A 35 -15.78 7.90 2.77
C VAL A 35 -15.33 7.34 4.12
N CYS A 36 -14.62 6.22 4.15
CA CYS A 36 -14.06 5.68 5.40
C CYS A 36 -13.05 6.66 6.04
N PHE A 37 -12.16 7.27 5.26
CA PHE A 37 -11.26 8.30 5.77
C PHE A 37 -11.99 9.47 6.42
N SER A 38 -13.11 9.92 5.84
CA SER A 38 -13.92 11.00 6.44
C SER A 38 -14.56 10.63 7.78
N MET A 39 -14.63 9.35 8.10
CA MET A 39 -15.19 8.83 9.35
C MET A 39 -14.11 8.54 10.39
N ALA A 40 -12.84 8.44 9.99
CA ALA A 40 -11.74 8.13 10.88
C ALA A 40 -11.47 9.31 11.84
N THR A 41 -11.33 9.02 13.13
CA THR A 41 -11.07 9.99 14.20
C THR A 41 -9.79 9.71 14.98
N GLY A 42 -9.08 8.63 14.62
CA GLY A 42 -7.81 8.25 15.26
C GLY A 42 -6.65 9.14 14.82
N ASN A 43 -5.60 9.20 15.64
CA ASN A 43 -4.35 9.88 15.28
C ASN A 43 -3.59 9.15 14.18
N PHE A 44 -3.78 7.84 14.09
CA PHE A 44 -3.22 6.99 13.05
C PHE A 44 -4.33 6.29 12.29
N ILE A 45 -4.10 6.04 11.02
CA ILE A 45 -5.02 5.34 10.12
C ILE A 45 -4.29 4.12 9.57
N GLY A 46 -4.93 2.95 9.68
CA GLY A 46 -4.49 1.70 9.04
C GLY A 46 -5.49 1.26 7.99
N LEU A 47 -5.01 0.75 6.87
CA LEU A 47 -5.85 0.18 5.80
C LEU A 47 -5.92 -1.33 5.97
N PHE A 48 -7.15 -1.86 5.99
CA PHE A 48 -7.40 -3.27 6.18
C PHE A 48 -8.52 -3.74 5.26
N ASP A 49 -8.23 -4.74 4.44
CA ASP A 49 -9.20 -5.29 3.50
C ASP A 49 -10.15 -6.27 4.21
N HIS A 50 -11.41 -6.23 3.82
CA HIS A 50 -12.50 -6.91 4.53
C HIS A 50 -12.45 -8.45 4.47
N ASP A 51 -11.67 -9.02 3.56
CA ASP A 51 -11.50 -10.45 3.33
C ASP A 51 -10.17 -11.00 3.87
N ASP A 52 -9.32 -10.12 4.41
CA ASP A 52 -8.02 -10.46 4.96
C ASP A 52 -8.04 -10.77 6.46
N VAL A 53 -6.90 -11.16 6.99
CA VAL A 53 -6.74 -11.47 8.42
C VAL A 53 -5.53 -10.73 8.97
N MET A 54 -5.70 -10.08 10.12
CA MET A 54 -4.58 -9.47 10.86
C MET A 54 -4.11 -10.37 11.99
N HIS A 55 -2.79 -10.37 12.21
CA HIS A 55 -2.22 -11.03 13.38
C HIS A 55 -2.69 -10.32 14.67
N PRO A 56 -3.00 -11.03 15.76
CA PRO A 56 -3.49 -10.41 17.00
C PRO A 56 -2.57 -9.35 17.59
N SER A 57 -1.26 -9.40 17.34
CA SER A 57 -0.30 -8.40 17.81
C SER A 57 -0.05 -7.24 16.84
N LEU A 58 -0.70 -7.19 15.67
CA LEU A 58 -0.44 -6.19 14.64
C LEU A 58 -0.46 -4.76 15.20
N LEU A 59 -1.58 -4.37 15.79
CA LEU A 59 -1.74 -3.01 16.32
C LEU A 59 -0.77 -2.70 17.45
N PHE A 60 -0.48 -3.68 18.31
CA PHE A 60 0.52 -3.53 19.37
C PHE A 60 1.91 -3.22 18.80
N GLU A 61 2.36 -3.99 17.83
CA GLU A 61 3.68 -3.81 17.22
C GLU A 61 3.77 -2.47 16.46
N CYS A 62 2.71 -2.08 15.76
CA CYS A 62 2.64 -0.79 15.08
C CYS A 62 2.73 0.37 16.08
N VAL A 63 1.87 0.39 17.11
CA VAL A 63 1.88 1.46 18.12
C VAL A 63 3.21 1.49 18.89
N LYS A 64 3.75 0.32 19.23
CA LYS A 64 5.08 0.23 19.86
C LYS A 64 6.14 0.89 18.99
N THR A 65 6.18 0.59 17.69
CA THR A 65 7.17 1.16 16.76
C THR A 65 7.00 2.68 16.65
N VAL A 66 5.77 3.17 16.55
CA VAL A 66 5.47 4.61 16.58
C VAL A 66 6.02 5.27 17.84
N CYS A 67 5.74 4.70 19.02
CA CYS A 67 6.16 5.28 20.29
C CYS A 67 7.69 5.20 20.53
N GLU A 68 8.33 4.11 20.12
CA GLU A 68 9.76 3.90 20.38
C GLU A 68 10.66 4.61 19.36
N LYS A 69 10.17 4.81 18.14
CA LYS A 69 10.97 5.34 17.04
C LYS A 69 10.48 6.69 16.50
N ASP A 70 9.41 7.25 17.05
CA ASP A 70 8.78 8.49 16.54
C ASP A 70 8.42 8.36 15.03
N ALA A 71 7.88 7.20 14.66
CA ALA A 71 7.51 6.91 13.29
C ALA A 71 6.13 7.52 12.96
N ASP A 72 6.02 8.13 11.80
CA ASP A 72 4.75 8.66 11.28
C ASP A 72 4.17 7.80 10.12
N TYR A 73 4.96 6.83 9.65
CA TYR A 73 4.52 5.77 8.74
C TYR A 73 5.16 4.44 9.13
N VAL A 74 4.36 3.38 9.27
CA VAL A 74 4.86 2.03 9.53
C VAL A 74 4.25 1.02 8.57
N TYR A 75 5.01 -0.01 8.20
CA TYR A 75 4.52 -1.15 7.41
C TYR A 75 5.13 -2.46 7.89
N THR A 76 4.45 -3.57 7.56
CA THR A 76 4.82 -4.90 8.05
C THR A 76 5.08 -5.87 6.90
N ASP A 77 5.70 -7.01 7.21
CA ASP A 77 5.70 -8.15 6.31
C ASP A 77 4.30 -8.77 6.23
N GLU A 78 4.05 -9.54 5.17
CA GLU A 78 2.78 -10.19 4.92
C GLU A 78 2.96 -11.63 4.44
N ALA A 79 1.90 -12.42 4.56
CA ALA A 79 1.82 -13.75 3.95
C ALA A 79 0.52 -13.88 3.16
N THR A 80 0.58 -14.58 2.04
CA THR A 80 -0.59 -14.89 1.23
C THR A 80 -1.13 -16.27 1.58
N PHE A 81 -2.44 -16.41 1.69
CA PHE A 81 -3.11 -17.67 2.00
C PHE A 81 -4.37 -17.87 1.16
N THR A 82 -4.84 -19.14 1.02
CA THR A 82 -6.03 -19.49 0.22
C THR A 82 -7.11 -20.20 1.01
N SER A 83 -6.75 -20.87 2.10
CA SER A 83 -7.66 -21.67 2.90
C SER A 83 -8.57 -20.81 3.79
N PRO A 84 -9.70 -21.36 4.27
CA PRO A 84 -10.51 -20.69 5.31
C PRO A 84 -9.73 -20.44 6.60
N ASN A 85 -8.75 -21.28 6.91
CA ASN A 85 -7.85 -21.18 8.05
C ASN A 85 -6.45 -20.79 7.53
N LEU A 86 -5.60 -20.22 8.37
CA LEU A 86 -4.22 -19.82 7.99
C LEU A 86 -3.25 -21.02 7.86
N ASP A 87 -3.77 -22.22 7.56
CA ASP A 87 -2.98 -23.46 7.49
C ASP A 87 -2.18 -23.57 6.18
N ASP A 88 -2.66 -22.92 5.10
CA ASP A 88 -2.07 -22.99 3.76
C ASP A 88 -1.50 -21.62 3.34
N LEU A 89 -0.34 -21.27 3.90
CA LEU A 89 0.42 -20.10 3.43
C LEU A 89 1.10 -20.44 2.11
N ILE A 90 0.85 -19.61 1.08
CA ILE A 90 1.39 -19.83 -0.27
C ILE A 90 2.70 -19.07 -0.46
N VAL A 91 2.74 -17.80 -0.04
CA VAL A 91 3.86 -16.90 -0.24
C VAL A 91 4.11 -16.12 1.05
N LEU A 92 5.38 -16.00 1.42
CA LEU A 92 5.84 -15.12 2.49
C LEU A 92 6.54 -13.93 1.84
N HIS A 93 6.04 -12.73 2.08
CA HIS A 93 6.61 -11.49 1.58
C HIS A 93 7.39 -10.81 2.70
N PHE A 94 8.70 -11.04 2.72
CA PHE A 94 9.65 -10.31 3.55
C PHE A 94 10.08 -9.05 2.80
N LYS A 95 9.80 -7.91 3.40
CA LYS A 95 9.99 -6.60 2.78
C LYS A 95 11.33 -5.99 3.22
N PRO A 96 11.98 -5.20 2.39
CA PRO A 96 13.15 -4.44 2.81
C PRO A 96 12.75 -3.30 3.75
N ASP A 97 13.74 -2.73 4.43
CA ASP A 97 13.59 -1.41 5.03
C ASP A 97 13.26 -0.37 3.95
N TYR A 98 12.72 0.79 4.35
CA TYR A 98 12.22 1.77 3.42
C TYR A 98 13.25 2.14 2.35
N SER A 99 12.88 1.90 1.12
CA SER A 99 13.69 2.11 -0.07
C SER A 99 12.85 2.81 -1.15
N PRO A 100 12.96 4.13 -1.28
CA PRO A 100 12.13 4.91 -2.21
C PRO A 100 12.32 4.47 -3.67
N ASP A 101 13.52 4.14 -4.11
CA ASP A 101 13.75 3.69 -5.48
C ASP A 101 13.10 2.33 -5.76
N ASN A 102 13.12 1.42 -4.78
CA ASN A 102 12.41 0.15 -4.89
C ASN A 102 10.89 0.34 -4.88
N LEU A 103 10.39 1.29 -4.05
CA LEU A 103 8.96 1.59 -4.01
C LEU A 103 8.45 2.17 -5.33
N ARG A 104 9.23 3.01 -6.00
CA ARG A 104 8.92 3.51 -7.35
C ARG A 104 8.88 2.38 -8.39
N ALA A 105 9.79 1.41 -8.27
CA ALA A 105 9.85 0.28 -9.19
C ALA A 105 8.78 -0.79 -8.92
N ASN A 106 8.31 -0.91 -7.70
CA ASN A 106 7.37 -1.94 -7.26
C ASN A 106 6.67 -1.53 -5.96
N ASN A 107 5.35 -1.64 -5.91
CA ASN A 107 4.61 -1.46 -4.67
C ASN A 107 4.86 -2.62 -3.68
N TYR A 108 6.06 -2.68 -3.11
CA TYR A 108 6.41 -3.74 -2.17
C TYR A 108 5.81 -3.53 -0.76
N ILE A 109 5.41 -2.32 -0.42
CA ILE A 109 4.81 -2.00 0.90
C ILE A 109 3.42 -2.62 1.03
N CYS A 110 2.54 -2.40 0.05
CA CYS A 110 1.18 -2.92 -0.08
C CYS A 110 0.41 -2.99 1.27
N HIS A 111 0.36 -4.16 1.90
CA HIS A 111 -0.29 -4.41 3.19
C HIS A 111 0.75 -4.87 4.23
N PHE A 112 0.60 -4.60 5.49
CA PHE A 112 -0.23 -3.65 6.18
C PHE A 112 0.51 -2.32 6.29
N SER A 113 -0.20 -1.23 6.15
CA SER A 113 0.33 0.12 6.34
C SER A 113 -0.48 0.85 7.38
N MET A 114 0.21 1.59 8.28
CA MET A 114 -0.41 2.52 9.23
C MET A 114 0.37 3.83 9.21
N PHE A 115 -0.33 4.94 9.16
CA PHE A 115 0.27 6.26 9.03
C PHE A 115 -0.44 7.32 9.87
N ASP A 116 0.27 8.38 10.23
CA ASP A 116 -0.28 9.52 10.94
C ASP A 116 -1.37 10.20 10.09
N ALA A 117 -2.52 10.46 10.70
CA ALA A 117 -3.66 11.08 10.04
C ALA A 117 -3.35 12.49 9.48
N ASP A 118 -2.37 13.19 10.02
CA ASP A 118 -1.94 14.48 9.52
C ASP A 118 -1.20 14.38 8.18
N LEU A 119 -0.61 13.24 7.85
CA LEU A 119 -0.05 12.99 6.52
C LEU A 119 -1.14 13.06 5.45
N LEU A 120 -2.33 12.50 5.74
CA LEU A 120 -3.45 12.53 4.81
C LEU A 120 -3.94 13.96 4.51
N LYS A 121 -3.82 14.88 5.47
CA LYS A 121 -4.15 16.30 5.27
C LYS A 121 -3.20 16.98 4.29
N LYS A 122 -1.95 16.52 4.22
CA LYS A 122 -0.93 17.07 3.30
C LYS A 122 -1.04 16.43 1.91
N THR A 123 -1.19 15.12 1.86
CA THR A 123 -1.17 14.37 0.61
C THR A 123 -2.51 14.31 -0.09
N GLY A 124 -3.62 14.54 0.63
CA GLY A 124 -4.97 14.34 0.14
C GLY A 124 -5.40 12.86 0.16
N LEU A 125 -6.57 12.61 -0.36
CA LEU A 125 -7.25 11.31 -0.34
C LEU A 125 -6.81 10.39 -1.50
N PHE A 126 -7.39 9.20 -1.60
CA PHE A 126 -7.24 8.36 -2.79
C PHE A 126 -7.76 9.09 -4.04
N ARG A 127 -7.04 8.90 -5.14
CA ARG A 127 -7.34 9.50 -6.45
C ARG A 127 -7.87 8.42 -7.39
N SER A 128 -9.13 8.56 -7.83
CA SER A 128 -9.82 7.54 -8.65
C SER A 128 -9.22 7.33 -10.04
N GLU A 129 -8.44 8.29 -10.55
CA GLU A 129 -7.68 8.15 -11.79
C GLU A 129 -6.60 7.05 -11.72
N TYR A 130 -6.25 6.59 -10.51
CA TYR A 130 -5.31 5.50 -10.28
C TYR A 130 -6.00 4.21 -9.79
N ASP A 131 -7.33 4.11 -9.88
CA ASP A 131 -8.06 2.90 -9.48
C ASP A 131 -7.45 1.65 -10.13
N GLY A 132 -7.18 0.63 -9.31
CA GLY A 132 -6.41 -0.57 -9.63
C GLY A 132 -4.96 -0.53 -9.14
N SER A 133 -4.42 0.66 -8.82
CA SER A 133 -3.13 0.92 -8.16
C SER A 133 -3.17 2.18 -7.32
N GLN A 134 -4.35 2.50 -6.79
CA GLN A 134 -4.60 3.67 -5.93
C GLN A 134 -3.81 3.61 -4.63
N ASP A 135 -3.52 2.42 -4.14
CA ASP A 135 -2.67 2.16 -2.99
C ASP A 135 -1.22 2.55 -3.26
N HIS A 136 -0.67 2.19 -4.42
CA HIS A 136 0.69 2.59 -4.81
C HIS A 136 0.82 4.12 -4.89
N ASP A 137 -0.14 4.79 -5.54
CA ASP A 137 -0.20 6.25 -5.59
C ASP A 137 -0.22 6.88 -4.18
N MET A 138 -1.07 6.35 -3.31
CA MET A 138 -1.20 6.86 -1.94
C MET A 138 0.07 6.62 -1.13
N ILE A 139 0.65 5.43 -1.20
CA ILE A 139 1.86 5.07 -0.46
C ILE A 139 3.04 5.96 -0.90
N LEU A 140 3.23 6.19 -2.21
CA LEU A 140 4.25 7.09 -2.72
C LEU A 140 4.11 8.49 -2.11
N ARG A 141 2.90 9.06 -2.13
CA ARG A 141 2.65 10.40 -1.58
C ARG A 141 2.82 10.47 -0.05
N LEU A 142 2.31 9.48 0.67
CA LEU A 142 2.43 9.42 2.13
C LEU A 142 3.87 9.27 2.59
N THR A 143 4.64 8.38 1.96
CA THR A 143 6.03 8.14 2.35
C THR A 143 6.96 9.29 1.98
N GLU A 144 6.61 10.10 0.99
CA GLU A 144 7.35 11.30 0.62
C GLU A 144 7.16 12.43 1.64
N GLU A 145 5.97 12.54 2.22
CA GLU A 145 5.66 13.53 3.26
C GLU A 145 6.00 13.06 4.68
N ALA A 146 6.21 11.75 4.86
CA ALA A 146 6.57 11.18 6.14
C ALA A 146 8.01 11.56 6.53
N LYS A 147 8.20 11.86 7.81
CA LYS A 147 9.51 12.17 8.37
C LYS A 147 10.29 10.91 8.72
N ASN A 148 9.57 9.87 9.12
CA ASN A 148 10.17 8.63 9.62
C ASN A 148 9.33 7.41 9.23
N VAL A 149 9.69 6.78 8.13
CA VAL A 149 9.09 5.54 7.64
C VAL A 149 9.79 4.35 8.27
N GLN A 150 9.07 3.48 8.96
CA GLN A 150 9.62 2.32 9.66
C GLN A 150 9.04 1.01 9.17
N HIS A 151 9.92 0.06 8.90
CA HIS A 151 9.58 -1.33 8.63
C HIS A 151 9.53 -2.13 9.94
N ILE A 152 8.51 -2.96 10.09
CA ILE A 152 8.37 -3.95 11.15
C ILE A 152 8.59 -5.34 10.52
N PRO A 153 9.76 -5.96 10.68
CA PRO A 153 10.10 -7.22 10.01
C PRO A 153 9.41 -8.42 10.68
N LYS A 154 8.09 -8.41 10.64
CA LYS A 154 7.22 -9.44 11.19
C LYS A 154 6.03 -9.64 10.26
N ILE A 155 5.66 -10.90 10.01
CA ILE A 155 4.43 -11.24 9.30
C ILE A 155 3.26 -10.98 10.24
N LEU A 156 2.58 -9.84 10.03
CA LEU A 156 1.46 -9.41 10.86
C LEU A 156 0.17 -9.26 10.05
N TYR A 157 0.23 -9.43 8.75
CA TYR A 157 -0.89 -9.35 7.82
C TYR A 157 -0.96 -10.62 6.98
N TYR A 158 -2.17 -11.15 6.80
CA TYR A 158 -2.43 -12.33 6.00
C TYR A 158 -3.40 -11.97 4.90
N TRP A 159 -2.87 -11.88 3.68
CA TRP A 159 -3.60 -11.53 2.49
C TRP A 159 -4.28 -12.75 1.88
N ARG A 160 -5.60 -12.68 1.74
CA ARG A 160 -6.39 -13.77 1.16
C ARG A 160 -6.33 -13.72 -0.37
N SER A 161 -5.78 -14.76 -0.99
CA SER A 161 -5.80 -14.89 -2.44
C SER A 161 -7.10 -15.54 -2.92
N HIS A 162 -7.77 -14.86 -3.81
CA HIS A 162 -8.96 -15.36 -4.51
C HIS A 162 -8.68 -15.48 -6.00
N PRO A 163 -9.29 -16.47 -6.73
CA PRO A 163 -9.18 -16.56 -8.18
C PRO A 163 -9.65 -15.30 -8.93
N GLN A 164 -10.46 -14.47 -8.28
CA GLN A 164 -11.00 -13.23 -8.84
C GLN A 164 -10.23 -11.97 -8.39
N SER A 165 -9.21 -12.11 -7.54
CA SER A 165 -8.42 -10.97 -7.08
C SER A 165 -7.64 -10.32 -8.22
N VAL A 166 -7.30 -9.04 -8.10
CA VAL A 166 -6.49 -8.31 -9.10
C VAL A 166 -5.15 -9.01 -9.31
N ALA A 167 -4.57 -9.57 -8.25
CA ALA A 167 -3.30 -10.26 -8.29
C ALA A 167 -3.34 -11.64 -8.97
N ALA A 168 -4.51 -12.30 -9.06
CA ALA A 168 -4.62 -13.64 -9.62
C ALA A 168 -4.55 -13.66 -11.16
N ASP A 169 -4.95 -12.57 -11.84
CA ASP A 169 -4.87 -12.46 -13.30
C ASP A 169 -4.42 -11.05 -13.74
N ILE A 170 -3.14 -10.81 -13.56
CA ILE A 170 -2.48 -9.55 -13.92
C ILE A 170 -2.57 -9.30 -15.45
N GLY A 171 -2.55 -10.35 -16.24
CA GLY A 171 -2.65 -10.25 -17.71
C GLY A 171 -3.98 -9.71 -18.20
N ALA A 172 -5.09 -10.00 -17.51
CA ALA A 172 -6.42 -9.50 -17.85
C ALA A 172 -6.68 -8.07 -17.32
N LYS A 173 -5.80 -7.55 -16.45
CA LYS A 173 -5.99 -6.25 -15.77
C LYS A 173 -4.89 -5.24 -16.09
N THR A 174 -4.60 -5.07 -17.37
CA THR A 174 -3.60 -4.10 -17.86
C THR A 174 -3.85 -2.69 -17.35
N TYR A 175 -5.11 -2.32 -17.10
CA TYR A 175 -5.47 -1.01 -16.57
C TYR A 175 -4.80 -0.71 -15.21
N ALA A 176 -4.59 -1.71 -14.36
CA ALA A 176 -3.93 -1.53 -13.06
C ALA A 176 -2.42 -1.26 -13.25
N ILE A 177 -1.78 -1.97 -14.20
CA ILE A 177 -0.38 -1.72 -14.55
C ILE A 177 -0.22 -0.30 -15.11
N ASP A 178 -1.12 0.12 -15.99
CA ASP A 178 -1.09 1.45 -16.57
C ASP A 178 -1.35 2.53 -15.51
N ALA A 179 -2.25 2.28 -14.55
CA ALA A 179 -2.48 3.16 -13.41
C ALA A 179 -1.23 3.29 -12.53
N ALA A 180 -0.54 2.18 -12.23
CA ALA A 180 0.71 2.20 -11.47
C ALA A 180 1.82 2.98 -12.17
N LYS A 181 1.98 2.79 -13.49
CA LYS A 181 2.97 3.55 -14.28
C LYS A 181 2.67 5.05 -14.24
N ARG A 182 1.39 5.44 -14.39
CA ARG A 182 1.00 6.85 -14.28
C ARG A 182 1.27 7.39 -12.87
N ALA A 183 0.95 6.61 -11.83
CA ALA A 183 1.19 7.01 -10.45
C ALA A 183 2.69 7.31 -10.20
N VAL A 184 3.58 6.44 -10.67
CA VAL A 184 5.03 6.65 -10.56
C VAL A 184 5.51 7.83 -11.40
N HIS A 185 5.05 7.94 -12.65
CA HIS A 185 5.39 9.06 -13.54
C HIS A 185 4.97 10.39 -12.93
N ASP A 186 3.73 10.50 -12.50
CA ASP A 186 3.17 11.73 -11.94
C ASP A 186 3.81 12.08 -10.60
N HIS A 187 4.14 11.08 -9.77
CA HIS A 187 4.90 11.27 -8.55
C HIS A 187 6.28 11.89 -8.83
N MET A 188 7.01 11.38 -9.83
CA MET A 188 8.33 11.92 -10.19
C MET A 188 8.25 13.34 -10.73
N ARG A 189 7.22 13.63 -11.54
CA ARG A 189 6.98 14.99 -12.05
C ARG A 189 6.59 15.95 -10.93
N ASP A 190 5.63 15.56 -10.09
CA ASP A 190 4.99 16.48 -9.14
C ASP A 190 5.89 16.77 -7.92
N TYR A 191 6.65 15.78 -7.42
CA TYR A 191 7.54 15.96 -6.27
C TYR A 191 8.96 16.37 -6.65
N TYR A 192 9.48 15.85 -7.76
CA TYR A 192 10.88 16.05 -8.14
C TYR A 192 11.07 16.98 -9.34
N GLY A 193 10.00 17.32 -10.06
CA GLY A 193 10.09 18.08 -11.30
C GLY A 193 10.81 17.34 -12.42
N ILE A 194 10.82 16.00 -12.38
CA ILE A 194 11.56 15.16 -13.32
C ILE A 194 10.59 14.37 -14.18
N GLU A 195 10.64 14.58 -15.50
CA GLU A 195 9.94 13.75 -16.46
C GLU A 195 10.69 12.42 -16.65
N VAL A 196 10.01 11.30 -16.45
CA VAL A 196 10.57 9.96 -16.57
C VAL A 196 9.74 9.09 -17.50
N GLU A 197 10.36 8.10 -18.14
CA GLU A 197 9.63 7.01 -18.77
C GLU A 197 9.53 5.84 -17.80
N VAL A 198 8.32 5.28 -17.63
CA VAL A 198 8.05 4.14 -16.75
C VAL A 198 7.61 2.95 -17.60
N GLU A 199 8.45 1.94 -17.69
CA GLU A 199 8.21 0.75 -18.48
C GLU A 199 8.11 -0.49 -17.59
N SER A 200 7.27 -1.45 -17.95
CA SER A 200 7.28 -2.77 -17.31
C SER A 200 8.54 -3.53 -17.67
N THR A 201 9.12 -4.24 -16.71
CA THR A 201 10.22 -5.15 -17.01
C THR A 201 9.70 -6.34 -17.83
N ARG A 202 10.59 -6.92 -18.62
CA ARG A 202 10.24 -8.08 -19.47
C ARG A 202 9.80 -9.30 -18.66
N ALA A 203 10.41 -9.50 -17.50
CA ALA A 203 10.15 -10.67 -16.66
C ALA A 203 8.88 -10.53 -15.82
N PHE A 204 8.60 -9.31 -15.33
CA PHE A 204 7.51 -9.03 -14.40
C PHE A 204 6.80 -7.73 -14.78
N PRO A 205 5.58 -7.80 -15.34
CA PRO A 205 4.85 -6.61 -15.81
C PRO A 205 4.56 -5.56 -14.72
N THR A 206 4.51 -5.99 -13.46
CA THR A 206 4.26 -5.13 -12.28
C THR A 206 5.52 -4.56 -11.65
N ILE A 207 6.70 -4.92 -12.17
CA ILE A 207 7.98 -4.33 -11.76
C ILE A 207 8.43 -3.38 -12.88
N PHE A 208 8.74 -2.14 -12.50
CA PHE A 208 9.01 -1.08 -13.46
C PHE A 208 10.50 -0.74 -13.55
N GLN A 209 10.92 -0.45 -14.76
CA GLN A 209 12.15 0.25 -15.05
C GLN A 209 11.83 1.73 -15.25
N ILE A 210 12.45 2.58 -14.45
CA ILE A 210 12.30 4.03 -14.55
C ILE A 210 13.51 4.56 -15.30
N LYS A 211 13.26 5.22 -16.42
CA LYS A 211 14.30 5.87 -17.23
C LYS A 211 14.38 7.34 -16.86
N TYR A 212 15.41 7.68 -16.11
CA TYR A 212 15.70 9.05 -15.73
C TYR A 212 16.40 9.79 -16.88
N PRO A 213 16.12 11.07 -17.09
CA PRO A 213 16.90 11.88 -18.04
C PRO A 213 18.32 12.03 -17.53
N ILE A 214 19.29 11.69 -18.36
CA ILE A 214 20.70 11.87 -18.03
C ILE A 214 21.07 13.32 -18.31
N THR A 215 21.37 14.08 -17.25
CA THR A 215 21.83 15.46 -17.35
C THR A 215 23.34 15.52 -17.10
N GLY A 216 24.09 15.91 -18.14
CA GLY A 216 25.55 16.03 -18.07
C GLY A 216 26.30 14.72 -18.35
N THR A 217 27.61 14.77 -18.18
CA THR A 217 28.53 13.66 -18.42
C THR A 217 29.41 13.44 -17.19
N PRO A 218 28.91 12.83 -16.13
CA PRO A 218 29.69 12.58 -14.92
C PRO A 218 30.82 11.61 -15.21
N LEU A 219 31.99 11.86 -14.64
CA LEU A 219 33.12 10.93 -14.68
C LEU A 219 32.88 9.80 -13.70
N VAL A 220 32.88 8.57 -14.18
CA VAL A 220 32.71 7.36 -13.37
C VAL A 220 33.98 6.55 -13.32
N SER A 221 34.47 6.22 -12.14
CA SER A 221 35.58 5.29 -11.93
C SER A 221 35.05 3.91 -11.58
N ILE A 222 35.49 2.90 -12.34
CA ILE A 222 35.16 1.50 -12.06
C ILE A 222 36.40 0.86 -11.43
N VAL A 223 36.26 0.41 -10.18
CA VAL A 223 37.36 -0.26 -9.46
C VAL A 223 37.08 -1.76 -9.44
N ILE A 224 37.99 -2.52 -10.03
CA ILE A 224 37.88 -4.00 -10.08
C ILE A 224 39.04 -4.55 -9.22
N PRO A 225 38.74 -5.11 -8.01
CA PRO A 225 39.78 -5.78 -7.25
C PRO A 225 40.19 -7.08 -7.97
N ASN A 226 41.48 -7.23 -8.20
CA ASN A 226 42.04 -8.44 -8.78
C ASN A 226 43.10 -9.01 -7.82
N LYS A 227 43.06 -10.35 -7.67
CA LYS A 227 44.02 -11.09 -6.82
C LYS A 227 45.21 -11.56 -7.63
#